data_1fa8308684363adb851c8601621911d8
#
_entry.id   1fa8308684363adb851c8601621911d8
#
_cell.length_a   1.000
_cell.length_b   1.000
_cell.length_c   1.000
_cell.angle_alpha   90.00
_cell.angle_beta   90.00
_cell.angle_gamma   90.00
#
_symmetry.space_group_name_H-M   'P 1'
#
loop_
_entity.id
_entity.type
_entity.pdbx_description
1 polymer ?
#
loop_
_entity_poly.entity_id
_entity_poly.type
_entity_poly.pdbx_seq_one_letter_code
_entity_poly.pdbx_strand_id
1 'polypeptide(L)'
;MTPTEIERAYSCGAHIVKLFPADDMGVHYIKNLKAPLSHIPLMATGGVNPDTIPEYYRAGAEAFGTGITILKPDYVANGNFDGITKLAKAHIDVITELIGGENK
;
A
#
# COMPACT_ATOMS: atom_id res chain seq x y z
N MET A 1 -15.30 1.69 -1.84
CA MET A 1 -14.08 2.39 -2.27
C MET A 1 -14.24 3.07 -3.62
N THR A 2 -15.22 3.91 -3.71
CA THR A 2 -15.50 4.71 -4.90
C THR A 2 -14.84 6.09 -4.77
N PRO A 3 -14.70 6.82 -5.88
CA PRO A 3 -14.18 8.20 -5.82
C PRO A 3 -14.97 9.08 -4.85
N THR A 4 -16.29 8.90 -4.78
CA THR A 4 -17.15 9.65 -3.85
C THR A 4 -16.80 9.36 -2.39
N GLU A 5 -16.58 8.11 -2.06
CA GLU A 5 -16.19 7.71 -0.69
C GLU A 5 -14.84 8.26 -0.31
N ILE A 6 -13.88 8.20 -1.24
CA ILE A 6 -12.52 8.69 -1.03
C ILE A 6 -12.52 10.20 -0.79
N GLU A 7 -13.22 10.93 -1.65
CA GLU A 7 -13.34 12.39 -1.54
C GLU A 7 -14.03 12.78 -0.25
N ARG A 8 -15.07 12.04 0.15
CA ARG A 8 -15.80 12.29 1.38
C ARG A 8 -14.92 12.06 2.61
N ALA A 9 -14.15 10.98 2.63
CA ALA A 9 -13.23 10.70 3.73
C ALA A 9 -12.20 11.82 3.88
N TYR A 10 -11.65 12.27 2.78
CA TYR A 10 -10.67 13.35 2.78
C TYR A 10 -11.28 14.67 3.27
N SER A 11 -12.49 14.99 2.80
CA SER A 11 -13.23 16.20 3.21
C SER A 11 -13.56 16.17 4.70
N CYS A 12 -13.72 15.00 5.30
CA CYS A 12 -13.95 14.84 6.73
C CYS A 12 -12.68 14.95 7.56
N GLY A 13 -11.52 15.17 6.95
CA GLY A 13 -10.28 15.42 7.65
C GLY A 13 -9.27 14.27 7.66
N ALA A 14 -9.48 13.24 6.86
CA ALA A 14 -8.51 12.16 6.76
C ALA A 14 -7.20 12.67 6.17
N HIS A 15 -6.08 12.30 6.76
CA HIS A 15 -4.74 12.63 6.24
C HIS A 15 -4.36 11.74 5.07
N ILE A 16 -4.74 10.46 5.16
CA ILE A 16 -4.53 9.45 4.12
C ILE A 16 -5.83 8.64 4.05
N VAL A 17 -6.25 8.28 2.85
CA VAL A 17 -7.45 7.45 2.66
C VAL A 17 -7.01 6.04 2.29
N LYS A 18 -7.45 5.06 3.08
CA LYS A 18 -7.16 3.66 2.84
C LYS A 18 -8.06 3.12 1.72
N LEU A 19 -7.44 2.50 0.74
CA LEU A 19 -8.12 1.83 -0.37
C LEU A 19 -7.98 0.31 -0.17
N PHE A 20 -9.10 -0.34 0.12
CA PHE A 20 -9.15 -1.78 0.38
C PHE A 20 -10.40 -2.39 -0.23
N PRO A 21 -10.36 -3.55 -0.85
CA PRO A 21 -9.16 -4.34 -1.18
C PRO A 21 -8.51 -3.89 -2.49
N ALA A 22 -7.27 -3.43 -2.40
CA ALA A 22 -6.58 -2.86 -3.55
C ALA A 22 -6.30 -3.86 -4.68
N ASP A 23 -6.00 -5.11 -4.31
CA ASP A 23 -5.74 -6.17 -5.28
C ASP A 23 -6.97 -6.53 -6.10
N ASP A 24 -8.16 -6.52 -5.49
CA ASP A 24 -9.41 -6.77 -6.20
C ASP A 24 -9.74 -5.65 -7.19
N MET A 25 -9.38 -4.42 -6.85
CA MET A 25 -9.63 -3.27 -7.71
C MET A 25 -8.59 -3.11 -8.81
N GLY A 26 -7.36 -3.47 -8.52
CA GLY A 26 -6.27 -3.47 -9.48
C GLY A 26 -5.57 -2.12 -9.63
N VAL A 27 -4.38 -2.19 -10.21
CA VAL A 27 -3.49 -1.04 -10.42
C VAL A 27 -4.13 0.01 -11.33
N HIS A 28 -4.84 -0.43 -12.35
CA HIS A 28 -5.50 0.47 -13.30
C HIS A 28 -6.56 1.34 -12.61
N TYR A 29 -7.30 0.76 -11.67
CA TYR A 29 -8.29 1.50 -10.88
C TYR A 29 -7.63 2.61 -10.05
N ILE A 30 -6.51 2.29 -9.39
CA ILE A 30 -5.76 3.26 -8.59
C ILE A 30 -5.27 4.41 -9.47
N LYS A 31 -4.73 4.09 -10.63
CA LYS A 31 -4.26 5.09 -11.59
C LYS A 31 -5.38 6.03 -12.01
N ASN A 32 -6.54 5.47 -12.30
CA ASN A 32 -7.69 6.25 -12.71
C ASN A 32 -8.24 7.13 -11.59
N LEU A 33 -8.19 6.67 -10.35
CA LEU A 33 -8.58 7.46 -9.19
C LEU A 33 -7.65 8.66 -8.98
N LYS A 34 -6.34 8.43 -9.14
CA LYS A 34 -5.34 9.47 -8.88
C LYS A 34 -5.33 10.57 -9.93
N ALA A 35 -5.90 10.33 -11.10
CA ALA A 35 -5.95 11.37 -12.13
C ALA A 35 -6.75 12.58 -11.64
N PRO A 36 -8.04 12.46 -11.27
CA PRO A 36 -8.81 13.58 -10.73
C PRO A 36 -8.56 13.85 -9.25
N LEU A 37 -8.07 12.87 -8.49
CA LEU A 37 -7.89 12.98 -7.04
C LEU A 37 -6.41 12.98 -6.64
N SER A 38 -5.57 13.62 -7.43
CA SER A 38 -4.12 13.65 -7.20
C SER A 38 -3.73 14.28 -5.86
N HIS A 39 -4.60 15.11 -5.29
CA HIS A 39 -4.37 15.79 -4.02
C HIS A 39 -4.68 14.93 -2.80
N ILE A 40 -5.28 13.74 -2.98
CA ILE A 40 -5.66 12.87 -1.88
C ILE A 40 -4.65 11.73 -1.76
N PRO A 41 -3.88 11.67 -0.66
CA PRO A 41 -2.98 10.54 -0.43
C PRO A 41 -3.76 9.24 -0.23
N LEU A 42 -3.38 8.20 -0.96
CA LEU A 42 -4.02 6.89 -0.89
C LEU A 42 -3.07 5.86 -0.29
N MET A 43 -3.60 5.03 0.61
CA MET A 43 -2.90 3.87 1.16
C MET A 43 -3.47 2.61 0.52
N ALA A 44 -2.69 1.93 -0.31
CA ALA A 44 -3.09 0.66 -0.89
C ALA A 44 -2.99 -0.44 0.18
N THR A 45 -4.07 -1.19 0.34
CA THR A 45 -4.14 -2.30 1.30
C THR A 45 -4.86 -3.46 0.62
N GLY A 46 -4.26 -4.65 0.71
CA GLY A 46 -4.73 -5.84 0.00
C GLY A 46 -3.78 -6.20 -1.12
N GLY A 47 -3.21 -7.40 -1.06
CA GLY A 47 -2.25 -7.86 -2.06
C GLY A 47 -0.93 -7.10 -2.04
N VAL A 48 -0.61 -6.44 -0.94
CA VAL A 48 0.63 -5.65 -0.81
C VAL A 48 1.77 -6.55 -0.36
N ASN A 49 2.81 -6.62 -1.17
CA ASN A 49 4.03 -7.37 -0.90
C ASN A 49 5.19 -6.74 -1.69
N PRO A 50 6.45 -7.18 -1.50
CA PRO A 50 7.58 -6.56 -2.20
C PRO A 50 7.47 -6.57 -3.73
N ASP A 51 6.74 -7.52 -4.30
CA ASP A 51 6.58 -7.60 -5.76
C ASP A 51 5.52 -6.63 -6.28
N THR A 52 4.47 -6.36 -5.50
CA THR A 52 3.36 -5.50 -5.93
C THR A 52 3.51 -4.04 -5.51
N ILE A 53 4.28 -3.76 -4.47
CA ILE A 53 4.51 -2.37 -4.02
C ILE A 53 4.96 -1.45 -5.14
N PRO A 54 5.95 -1.83 -6.00
CA PRO A 54 6.34 -0.95 -7.10
C PRO A 54 5.20 -0.60 -8.05
N GLU A 55 4.33 -1.56 -8.35
CA GLU A 55 3.20 -1.34 -9.23
C GLU A 55 2.19 -0.35 -8.63
N TYR A 56 1.85 -0.54 -7.35
CA TYR A 56 0.94 0.35 -6.65
C TYR A 56 1.52 1.75 -6.51
N TYR A 57 2.82 1.84 -6.25
CA TYR A 57 3.50 3.13 -6.13
C TYR A 57 3.46 3.89 -7.46
N ARG A 58 3.75 3.23 -8.56
CA ARG A 58 3.70 3.85 -9.90
C ARG A 58 2.28 4.26 -10.29
N ALA A 59 1.28 3.56 -9.80
CA ALA A 59 -0.12 3.91 -10.03
C ALA A 59 -0.56 5.13 -9.21
N GLY A 60 0.19 5.51 -8.19
CA GLY A 60 -0.05 6.71 -7.41
C GLY A 60 -0.31 6.48 -5.93
N ALA A 61 -0.24 5.24 -5.43
CA ALA A 61 -0.37 4.98 -4.01
C ALA A 61 0.85 5.55 -3.26
N GLU A 62 0.60 6.22 -2.15
CA GLU A 62 1.62 6.92 -1.39
C GLU A 62 1.95 6.22 -0.08
N ALA A 63 1.12 5.26 0.33
CA ALA A 63 1.33 4.46 1.52
C ALA A 63 0.80 3.04 1.28
N PHE A 64 1.22 2.11 2.11
CA PHE A 64 0.90 0.69 1.93
C PHE A 64 0.55 0.08 3.28
N GLY A 65 -0.63 -0.57 3.35
CA GLY A 65 -1.05 -1.32 4.50
C GLY A 65 -0.87 -2.80 4.23
N THR A 66 -0.18 -3.49 5.12
CA THR A 66 0.05 -4.92 4.98
C THR A 66 -0.03 -5.61 6.34
N GLY A 67 -0.31 -6.89 6.33
CA GLY A 67 -0.40 -7.66 7.55
C GLY A 67 0.00 -9.11 7.29
N ILE A 68 -0.86 -9.86 6.60
CA ILE A 68 -0.66 -11.30 6.40
C ILE A 68 0.60 -11.64 5.59
N THR A 69 1.09 -10.73 4.76
CA THR A 69 2.32 -10.94 4.01
C THR A 69 3.57 -10.79 4.87
N ILE A 70 3.44 -10.17 6.03
CA ILE A 70 4.52 -10.05 7.03
C ILE A 70 4.26 -11.02 8.18
N LEU A 71 3.03 -11.00 8.72
CA LEU A 71 2.61 -11.86 9.82
C LEU A 71 2.02 -13.16 9.28
N LYS A 72 2.85 -13.98 8.66
CA LYS A 72 2.38 -15.27 8.13
C LYS A 72 1.89 -16.14 9.29
N PRO A 73 0.71 -16.79 9.14
CA PRO A 73 0.15 -17.59 10.25
C PRO A 73 1.09 -18.66 10.79
N ASP A 74 1.85 -19.31 9.93
CA ASP A 74 2.82 -20.34 10.36
C ASP A 74 3.98 -19.72 11.13
N TYR A 75 4.45 -18.53 10.74
CA TYR A 75 5.52 -17.84 11.47
C TYR A 75 5.05 -17.41 12.86
N VAL A 76 3.82 -16.94 12.97
CA VAL A 76 3.24 -16.54 14.26
C VAL A 76 3.05 -17.78 15.15
N ALA A 77 2.51 -18.85 14.59
CA ALA A 77 2.25 -20.10 15.32
C ALA A 77 3.53 -20.74 15.84
N ASN A 78 4.62 -20.65 15.08
CA ASN A 78 5.92 -21.25 15.42
C ASN A 78 6.86 -20.31 16.19
N GLY A 79 6.43 -19.06 16.44
CA GLY A 79 7.29 -18.08 17.11
C GLY A 79 8.48 -17.65 16.26
N ASN A 80 8.38 -17.74 14.93
CA ASN A 80 9.46 -17.37 14.02
C ASN A 80 9.53 -15.86 13.83
N PHE A 81 9.94 -15.15 14.86
CA PHE A 81 10.01 -13.69 14.86
C PHE A 81 11.10 -13.17 13.94
N ASP A 82 12.19 -13.89 13.78
CA ASP A 82 13.26 -13.54 12.83
C ASP A 82 12.74 -13.53 11.39
N GLY A 83 11.89 -14.51 11.05
CA GLY A 83 11.25 -14.57 9.74
C GLY A 83 10.32 -13.37 9.51
N ILE A 84 9.55 -12.99 10.51
CA ILE A 84 8.68 -11.82 10.47
C ILE A 84 9.51 -10.55 10.25
N THR A 85 10.59 -10.40 10.99
CA THR A 85 11.49 -9.25 10.87
C THR A 85 12.07 -9.15 9.45
N LYS A 86 12.49 -10.27 8.88
CA LYS A 86 13.03 -10.31 7.51
C LYS A 86 11.99 -9.90 6.48
N LEU A 87 10.74 -10.36 6.64
CA LEU A 87 9.65 -10.00 5.74
C LEU A 87 9.33 -8.51 5.85
N ALA A 88 9.26 -7.97 7.06
CA ALA A 88 9.02 -6.55 7.26
C ALA A 88 10.13 -5.71 6.62
N LYS A 89 11.40 -6.13 6.80
CA LYS A 89 12.54 -5.46 6.21
C LYS A 89 12.49 -5.47 4.69
N ALA A 90 12.09 -6.59 4.09
CA ALA A 90 11.97 -6.70 2.63
C ALA A 90 10.96 -5.69 2.08
N HIS A 91 9.84 -5.47 2.78
CA HIS A 91 8.85 -4.47 2.39
C HIS A 91 9.42 -3.05 2.48
N ILE A 92 10.12 -2.75 3.57
CA ILE A 92 10.72 -1.43 3.79
C ILE A 92 11.83 -1.16 2.77
N ASP A 93 12.65 -2.16 2.45
CA ASP A 93 13.76 -2.00 1.50
C ASP A 93 13.23 -1.63 0.11
N VAL A 94 12.13 -2.23 -0.33
CA VAL A 94 11.51 -1.92 -1.63
C VAL A 94 11.02 -0.47 -1.64
N ILE A 95 10.35 -0.04 -0.59
CA ILE A 95 9.83 1.33 -0.48
C ILE A 95 10.98 2.33 -0.46
N THR A 96 12.02 2.06 0.31
CA THR A 96 13.20 2.92 0.42
C THR A 96 13.87 3.09 -0.95
N GLU A 97 13.99 2.01 -1.71
CA GLU A 97 14.57 2.03 -3.04
C GLU A 97 13.73 2.88 -4.00
N LEU A 98 12.40 2.75 -3.96
CA LEU A 98 11.50 3.53 -4.81
C LEU A 98 11.59 5.02 -4.51
N ILE A 99 11.58 5.40 -3.24
CA ILE A 99 11.68 6.80 -2.80
C ILE A 99 13.07 7.35 -3.13
N GLY A 100 14.12 6.58 -2.88
CA GLY A 100 15.49 6.98 -3.21
C GLY A 100 15.69 7.21 -4.70
N GLY A 101 15.08 6.39 -5.55
CA GLY A 101 15.10 6.57 -7.00
C GLY A 101 14.41 7.85 -7.44
N GLU A 102 13.33 8.22 -6.77
CA GLU A 102 12.59 9.45 -7.06
C GLU A 102 13.37 10.72 -6.74
N ASN A 103 14.17 10.67 -5.68
CA ASN A 103 14.94 11.81 -5.20
C ASN A 103 16.25 12.01 -5.95
N LYS A 104 16.51 11.19 -6.92
CA LYS A 104 17.66 11.34 -7.82
C LYS A 104 17.27 12.06 -9.08
#